data_b701427d7c242081f970be217b99abae
#
_entry.id   b701427d7c242081f970be217b99abae
#
_cell.length_a   1.000
_cell.length_b   1.000
_cell.length_c   1.000
_cell.angle_alpha   90.00
_cell.angle_beta   90.00
_cell.angle_gamma   90.00
#
_symmetry.space_group_name_H-M   'P 1'
#
loop_
_entity.id
_entity.type
_entity.pdbx_description
1 polymer ?
#
loop_
_entity_poly.entity_id
_entity_poly.type
_entity_poly.pdbx_seq_one_letter_code
_entity_poly.pdbx_strand_id
1 'polypeptide(L)'
;MQSDRLSRMVFVVIVGLALTTISCADVDAQQDVAVDADDIGGVVAGPNGPEAGVWVIAETTDLPTRFNRIVVTDDAGRYVLPDLPEASYDVWVRGYGLVDSAKVRAMPGTSLDLTAVLAPNAEAAAQYYPAGYWLSLIEVPGRDQFPGTGPNGNGISPNMENQAQWIRTVKSGGCTACHSLGNKATREVPAALGEFDSMVAAWDRRIQSGQAGGSMSNGLDRMGRRAALEMFAGWTDRIVAGELPEAPPRPKGIE
;
A
#
# COMPACT_ATOMS: atom_id res chain seq x y z
N MET A 1 -70.82 -57.27 48.94
CA MET A 1 -69.48 -57.10 49.53
C MET A 1 -68.64 -56.33 48.51
N GLN A 2 -68.62 -55.02 48.63
CA GLN A 2 -67.54 -54.19 49.11
C GLN A 2 -66.36 -54.28 48.17
N SER A 3 -65.78 -53.23 47.67
CA SER A 3 -65.44 -51.91 48.25
C SER A 3 -65.09 -50.88 47.19
N ASP A 4 -65.38 -49.64 47.56
CA ASP A 4 -64.92 -48.41 46.97
C ASP A 4 -63.39 -48.33 46.70
N ARG A 5 -63.03 -47.78 45.60
CA ARG A 5 -61.81 -46.92 45.54
C ARG A 5 -62.03 -45.75 44.66
N LEU A 6 -62.12 -44.56 45.24
CA LEU A 6 -61.99 -43.28 44.63
C LEU A 6 -60.66 -43.19 43.91
N SER A 7 -60.74 -42.87 42.65
CA SER A 7 -59.55 -42.45 41.87
C SER A 7 -59.53 -40.95 41.82
N ARG A 8 -58.60 -40.35 42.53
CA ARG A 8 -58.35 -38.89 42.49
C ARG A 8 -57.65 -38.53 41.15
N MET A 9 -58.34 -37.78 40.34
CA MET A 9 -57.80 -37.14 39.14
C MET A 9 -56.99 -35.97 39.58
N VAL A 10 -55.66 -36.03 39.44
CA VAL A 10 -54.74 -34.91 39.62
C VAL A 10 -54.61 -34.19 38.27
N PHE A 11 -55.18 -33.00 38.18
CA PHE A 11 -54.91 -32.08 37.07
C PHE A 11 -53.56 -31.43 37.28
N VAL A 12 -52.58 -31.79 36.42
CA VAL A 12 -51.33 -31.06 36.34
C VAL A 12 -51.52 -29.95 35.31
N VAL A 13 -51.59 -28.71 35.79
CA VAL A 13 -51.56 -27.53 34.95
C VAL A 13 -50.09 -27.23 34.62
N ILE A 14 -49.67 -27.52 33.40
CA ILE A 14 -48.36 -27.09 32.87
C ILE A 14 -48.52 -25.65 32.40
N VAL A 15 -48.03 -24.71 33.20
CA VAL A 15 -47.87 -23.31 32.78
C VAL A 15 -46.60 -23.27 31.93
N GLY A 16 -46.77 -23.25 30.60
CA GLY A 16 -45.70 -23.02 29.64
C GLY A 16 -45.22 -21.56 29.70
N LEU A 17 -44.08 -21.33 30.33
CA LEU A 17 -43.39 -20.05 30.30
C LEU A 17 -42.67 -19.91 28.94
N ALA A 18 -43.32 -19.23 28.00
CA ALA A 18 -42.67 -18.84 26.72
C ALA A 18 -41.62 -17.77 27.03
N LEU A 19 -40.33 -18.17 27.10
CA LEU A 19 -39.22 -17.22 27.03
C LEU A 19 -39.13 -16.70 25.59
N THR A 20 -39.68 -15.52 25.36
CA THR A 20 -39.33 -14.74 24.17
C THR A 20 -37.91 -14.20 24.36
N THR A 21 -36.93 -14.85 23.73
CA THR A 21 -35.60 -14.28 23.54
C THR A 21 -35.74 -13.09 22.62
N ILE A 22 -35.75 -11.88 23.17
CA ILE A 22 -35.54 -10.66 22.42
C ILE A 22 -34.07 -10.72 22.01
N SER A 23 -33.85 -11.10 20.75
CA SER A 23 -32.56 -10.91 20.08
C SER A 23 -32.41 -9.39 19.90
N CYS A 24 -31.65 -8.75 20.79
CA CYS A 24 -31.10 -7.46 20.48
C CYS A 24 -30.17 -7.68 19.27
N ALA A 25 -30.66 -7.45 18.06
CA ALA A 25 -29.79 -7.10 16.98
C ALA A 25 -29.13 -5.80 17.43
N ASP A 26 -27.82 -5.86 17.70
CA ASP A 26 -27.00 -4.67 17.78
C ASP A 26 -27.15 -3.98 16.40
N VAL A 27 -28.08 -3.03 16.33
CA VAL A 27 -28.06 -2.01 15.31
C VAL A 27 -26.84 -1.19 15.71
N ASP A 28 -25.71 -1.52 15.11
CA ASP A 28 -24.54 -0.64 15.11
C ASP A 28 -25.05 0.69 14.51
N ALA A 29 -25.49 1.56 15.40
CA ALA A 29 -25.93 2.89 15.02
C ALA A 29 -24.69 3.52 14.44
N GLN A 30 -24.65 3.63 13.11
CA GLN A 30 -23.60 4.30 12.36
C GLN A 30 -23.51 5.71 12.94
N GLN A 31 -22.58 5.90 13.89
CA GLN A 31 -22.36 7.22 14.48
C GLN A 31 -21.92 8.13 13.35
N ASP A 32 -22.74 9.14 13.06
CA ASP A 32 -22.38 10.17 12.12
C ASP A 32 -21.01 10.75 12.49
N VAL A 33 -20.16 10.92 11.49
CA VAL A 33 -18.86 11.56 11.67
C VAL A 33 -19.10 13.02 12.02
N ALA A 34 -18.65 13.46 13.19
CA ALA A 34 -18.70 14.87 13.56
C ALA A 34 -17.74 15.66 12.66
N VAL A 35 -18.27 16.64 11.95
CA VAL A 35 -17.54 17.53 11.04
C VAL A 35 -17.75 18.94 11.51
N ASP A 36 -16.71 19.68 11.81
CA ASP A 36 -16.79 21.09 12.15
C ASP A 36 -16.51 22.00 10.93
N ALA A 37 -16.38 23.30 11.15
CA ALA A 37 -16.40 24.28 10.07
C ALA A 37 -15.15 24.24 9.17
N ASP A 38 -14.05 23.69 9.66
CA ASP A 38 -12.77 23.56 8.94
C ASP A 38 -12.38 22.11 8.63
N ASP A 39 -13.33 21.17 8.82
CA ASP A 39 -13.14 19.75 8.50
C ASP A 39 -13.86 19.33 7.21
N ILE A 40 -13.42 18.21 6.63
CA ILE A 40 -14.21 17.39 5.69
C ILE A 40 -14.24 15.97 6.26
N GLY A 41 -15.41 15.41 6.48
CA GLY A 41 -15.56 14.07 7.04
C GLY A 41 -16.70 13.29 6.42
N GLY A 42 -16.73 11.98 6.64
CA GLY A 42 -17.76 11.09 6.11
C GLY A 42 -17.36 9.64 6.16
N VAL A 43 -17.97 8.83 5.32
CA VAL A 43 -17.73 7.39 5.22
C VAL A 43 -17.24 7.01 3.82
N VAL A 44 -16.26 6.13 3.74
CA VAL A 44 -15.87 5.47 2.50
C VAL A 44 -16.53 4.11 2.44
N ALA A 45 -17.29 3.86 1.37
CA ALA A 45 -17.91 2.57 1.11
C ALA A 45 -17.41 1.98 -0.22
N GLY A 46 -17.27 0.66 -0.24
CA GLY A 46 -16.97 -0.14 -1.42
C GLY A 46 -18.09 -1.13 -1.73
N PRO A 47 -17.90 -2.03 -2.70
CA PRO A 47 -18.90 -3.02 -3.08
C PRO A 47 -19.29 -3.98 -1.95
N ASN A 48 -18.43 -4.15 -0.95
CA ASN A 48 -18.62 -5.09 0.15
C ASN A 48 -19.01 -4.40 1.48
N GLY A 49 -19.27 -3.11 1.46
CA GLY A 49 -19.60 -2.31 2.65
C GLY A 49 -18.53 -1.25 2.97
N PRO A 50 -18.41 -0.82 4.23
CA PRO A 50 -17.42 0.17 4.63
C PRO A 50 -15.99 -0.27 4.31
N GLU A 51 -15.16 0.65 3.82
CA GLU A 51 -13.78 0.40 3.43
C GLU A 51 -12.80 0.88 4.51
N ALA A 52 -12.34 -0.06 5.33
CA ALA A 52 -11.33 0.17 6.36
C ALA A 52 -9.92 0.27 5.80
N GLY A 53 -9.05 1.08 6.43
CA GLY A 53 -7.63 1.15 6.12
C GLY A 53 -7.32 1.67 4.72
N VAL A 54 -8.16 2.58 4.21
CA VAL A 54 -7.94 3.26 2.93
C VAL A 54 -7.61 4.73 3.15
N TRP A 55 -6.86 5.33 2.25
CA TRP A 55 -6.50 6.75 2.32
C TRP A 55 -7.59 7.60 1.71
N VAL A 56 -8.03 8.63 2.44
CA VAL A 56 -8.78 9.75 1.90
C VAL A 56 -7.81 10.91 1.74
N ILE A 57 -7.71 11.42 0.53
CA ILE A 57 -6.76 12.44 0.13
C ILE A 57 -7.53 13.68 -0.28
N ALA A 58 -7.23 14.81 0.36
CA ALA A 58 -7.69 16.14 -0.07
C ALA A 58 -6.51 16.94 -0.60
N GLU A 59 -6.64 17.50 -1.78
CA GLU A 59 -5.59 18.29 -2.43
C GLU A 59 -6.17 19.57 -3.00
N THR A 60 -5.43 20.67 -2.87
CA THR A 60 -5.80 21.95 -3.49
C THR A 60 -4.59 22.69 -4.05
N THR A 61 -4.83 23.46 -5.10
CA THR A 61 -3.89 24.44 -5.66
C THR A 61 -4.41 25.88 -5.51
N ASP A 62 -5.54 26.08 -4.81
CA ASP A 62 -6.15 27.37 -4.61
C ASP A 62 -5.47 28.21 -3.50
N LEU A 63 -4.48 27.60 -2.80
CA LEU A 63 -3.63 28.27 -1.82
C LEU A 63 -2.32 28.75 -2.45
N PRO A 64 -1.55 29.66 -1.79
CA PRO A 64 -0.27 30.13 -2.30
C PRO A 64 0.76 29.03 -2.60
N THR A 65 0.64 27.89 -1.92
CA THR A 65 1.43 26.68 -2.17
C THR A 65 0.48 25.48 -2.30
N ARG A 66 0.88 24.49 -3.09
CA ARG A 66 0.15 23.23 -3.15
C ARG A 66 0.01 22.64 -1.75
N PHE A 67 -1.20 22.28 -1.39
CA PHE A 67 -1.53 21.70 -0.10
C PHE A 67 -2.23 20.36 -0.27
N ASN A 68 -1.89 19.40 0.56
CA ASN A 68 -2.62 18.16 0.68
C ASN A 68 -2.75 17.73 2.15
N ARG A 69 -3.83 17.03 2.44
CA ARG A 69 -4.08 16.32 3.70
C ARG A 69 -4.48 14.90 3.38
N ILE A 70 -3.94 13.94 4.11
CA ILE A 70 -4.20 12.52 3.92
C ILE A 70 -4.53 11.91 5.27
N VAL A 71 -5.62 11.17 5.34
CA VAL A 71 -6.03 10.40 6.52
C VAL A 71 -6.34 8.96 6.12
N VAL A 72 -6.42 8.06 7.10
CA VAL A 72 -6.78 6.66 6.92
C VAL A 72 -8.16 6.43 7.52
N THR A 73 -9.02 5.68 6.85
CA THR A 73 -10.33 5.30 7.38
C THR A 73 -10.21 4.32 8.53
N ASP A 74 -11.09 4.44 9.52
CA ASP A 74 -11.24 3.47 10.61
C ASP A 74 -11.90 2.16 10.14
N ASP A 75 -12.12 1.22 11.08
CA ASP A 75 -12.72 -0.09 10.78
C ASP A 75 -14.17 -0.01 10.28
N ALA A 76 -14.86 1.11 10.49
CA ALA A 76 -16.19 1.41 9.97
C ALA A 76 -16.17 2.25 8.68
N GLY A 77 -14.99 2.46 8.08
CA GLY A 77 -14.81 3.28 6.88
C GLY A 77 -14.93 4.78 7.12
N ARG A 78 -14.97 5.25 8.37
CA ARG A 78 -15.14 6.67 8.73
C ARG A 78 -13.82 7.42 8.65
N TYR A 79 -13.89 8.70 8.27
CA TYR A 79 -12.72 9.56 8.19
C TYR A 79 -13.07 11.02 8.56
N VAL A 80 -12.05 11.75 9.02
CA VAL A 80 -12.07 13.22 9.13
C VAL A 80 -10.74 13.73 8.59
N LEU A 81 -10.80 14.70 7.69
CA LEU A 81 -9.70 15.52 7.21
C LEU A 81 -9.73 16.81 8.03
N PRO A 82 -8.95 16.93 9.12
CA PRO A 82 -9.09 18.01 10.07
C PRO A 82 -8.33 19.27 9.67
N ASP A 83 -8.77 20.42 10.22
CA ASP A 83 -8.04 21.70 10.18
C ASP A 83 -7.63 22.11 8.76
N LEU A 84 -8.55 22.07 7.79
CA LEU A 84 -8.29 22.45 6.42
C LEU A 84 -8.37 23.98 6.24
N PRO A 85 -7.35 24.61 5.64
CA PRO A 85 -7.44 26.00 5.20
C PRO A 85 -8.66 26.23 4.30
N GLU A 86 -9.25 27.41 4.35
CA GLU A 86 -10.38 27.79 3.51
C GLU A 86 -9.98 27.79 2.03
N ALA A 87 -10.37 26.73 1.31
CA ALA A 87 -10.11 26.50 -0.10
C ALA A 87 -11.03 25.40 -0.63
N SER A 88 -11.13 25.27 -1.95
CA SER A 88 -11.85 24.15 -2.57
C SER A 88 -10.86 22.99 -2.82
N TYR A 89 -11.21 21.80 -2.34
CA TYR A 89 -10.37 20.61 -2.41
C TYR A 89 -10.91 19.60 -3.41
N ASP A 90 -10.00 18.96 -4.14
CA ASP A 90 -10.24 17.68 -4.80
C ASP A 90 -10.07 16.58 -3.77
N VAL A 91 -11.12 15.81 -3.48
CA VAL A 91 -11.11 14.73 -2.48
C VAL A 91 -11.36 13.39 -3.18
N TRP A 92 -10.53 12.39 -2.88
CA TRP A 92 -10.67 11.04 -3.45
C TRP A 92 -10.11 9.95 -2.53
N VAL A 93 -10.41 8.70 -2.86
CA VAL A 93 -9.98 7.51 -2.12
C VAL A 93 -8.87 6.79 -2.88
N ARG A 94 -7.89 6.28 -2.13
CA ARG A 94 -6.83 5.39 -2.58
C ARG A 94 -6.61 4.29 -1.55
N GLY A 95 -6.25 3.09 -1.97
CA GLY A 95 -5.95 1.99 -1.04
C GLY A 95 -5.35 0.78 -1.72
N TYR A 96 -4.82 -0.15 -0.93
CA TYR A 96 -4.34 -1.41 -1.46
C TYR A 96 -5.51 -2.25 -1.97
N GLY A 97 -5.38 -2.80 -3.18
CA GLY A 97 -6.47 -3.50 -3.87
C GLY A 97 -7.47 -2.58 -4.58
N LEU A 98 -7.27 -1.26 -4.52
CA LEU A 98 -8.10 -0.26 -5.17
C LEU A 98 -7.33 0.46 -6.28
N VAL A 99 -8.07 1.17 -7.12
CA VAL A 99 -7.56 2.28 -7.94
C VAL A 99 -8.11 3.59 -7.36
N ASP A 100 -7.52 4.73 -7.76
CA ASP A 100 -8.03 6.03 -7.35
C ASP A 100 -9.49 6.18 -7.74
N SER A 101 -10.33 6.61 -6.79
CA SER A 101 -11.70 6.97 -7.09
C SER A 101 -11.78 8.27 -7.92
N ALA A 102 -12.95 8.57 -8.44
CA ALA A 102 -13.21 9.89 -9.00
C ALA A 102 -12.98 10.97 -7.93
N LYS A 103 -12.38 12.09 -8.34
CA LYS A 103 -12.21 13.27 -7.47
C LYS A 103 -13.54 14.01 -7.32
N VAL A 104 -13.87 14.35 -6.09
CA VAL A 104 -15.06 15.14 -5.74
C VAL A 104 -14.61 16.48 -5.18
N ARG A 105 -15.17 17.58 -5.68
CA ARG A 105 -14.87 18.91 -5.13
C ARG A 105 -15.66 19.13 -3.85
N ALA A 106 -14.98 19.55 -2.79
CA ALA A 106 -15.59 19.89 -1.51
C ALA A 106 -14.86 21.08 -0.86
N MET A 107 -15.57 21.76 0.03
CA MET A 107 -15.02 22.79 0.90
C MET A 107 -15.05 22.31 2.35
N PRO A 108 -14.21 22.87 3.25
CA PRO A 108 -14.34 22.64 4.68
C PRO A 108 -15.77 22.86 5.19
N GLY A 109 -16.15 22.17 6.25
CA GLY A 109 -17.51 22.13 6.78
C GLY A 109 -18.44 21.15 6.05
N THR A 110 -17.91 20.31 5.13
CA THR A 110 -18.73 19.40 4.31
C THR A 110 -18.71 17.97 4.85
N SER A 111 -19.89 17.36 5.04
CA SER A 111 -20.04 15.92 5.17
C SER A 111 -20.01 15.29 3.77
N LEU A 112 -19.05 14.41 3.50
CA LEU A 112 -18.78 13.86 2.17
C LEU A 112 -18.56 12.35 2.24
N ASP A 113 -19.54 11.58 1.77
CA ASP A 113 -19.39 10.15 1.58
C ASP A 113 -18.71 9.85 0.24
N LEU A 114 -17.76 8.91 0.25
CA LEU A 114 -16.95 8.54 -0.91
C LEU A 114 -17.14 7.07 -1.26
N THR A 115 -16.92 6.74 -2.53
CA THR A 115 -16.98 5.37 -3.03
C THR A 115 -15.60 4.92 -3.46
N ALA A 116 -15.13 3.82 -2.85
CA ALA A 116 -13.90 3.14 -3.25
C ALA A 116 -14.10 2.34 -4.54
N VAL A 117 -13.08 2.29 -5.37
CA VAL A 117 -13.09 1.59 -6.67
C VAL A 117 -12.11 0.43 -6.64
N LEU A 118 -12.62 -0.81 -6.72
CA LEU A 118 -11.75 -1.99 -6.78
C LEU A 118 -10.85 -1.93 -8.01
N ALA A 119 -9.60 -2.32 -7.84
CA ALA A 119 -8.69 -2.48 -8.97
C ALA A 119 -9.19 -3.61 -9.89
N PRO A 120 -9.19 -3.41 -11.21
CA PRO A 120 -9.70 -4.41 -12.16
C PRO A 120 -8.84 -5.68 -12.21
N ASN A 121 -7.58 -5.59 -11.79
CA ASN A 121 -6.63 -6.70 -11.73
C ASN A 121 -5.49 -6.39 -10.77
N ALA A 122 -4.63 -7.39 -10.51
CA ALA A 122 -3.49 -7.26 -9.61
C ALA A 122 -2.46 -6.22 -10.09
N GLU A 123 -2.26 -6.08 -11.39
CA GLU A 123 -1.33 -5.10 -11.97
C GLU A 123 -1.76 -3.67 -11.67
N ALA A 124 -3.05 -3.36 -11.86
CA ALA A 124 -3.61 -2.04 -11.52
C ALA A 124 -3.50 -1.75 -10.02
N ALA A 125 -3.78 -2.76 -9.16
CA ALA A 125 -3.64 -2.63 -7.71
C ALA A 125 -2.18 -2.35 -7.31
N ALA A 126 -1.22 -3.04 -7.93
CA ALA A 126 0.19 -2.93 -7.60
C ALA A 126 0.79 -1.55 -7.93
N GLN A 127 0.16 -0.74 -8.78
CA GLN A 127 0.62 0.62 -9.07
C GLN A 127 0.68 1.51 -7.82
N TYR A 128 -0.11 1.20 -6.81
CA TYR A 128 -0.19 1.95 -5.54
C TYR A 128 0.63 1.33 -4.40
N TYR A 129 1.35 0.23 -4.65
CA TYR A 129 2.14 -0.42 -3.62
C TYR A 129 3.40 0.41 -3.29
N PRO A 130 3.82 0.41 -2.00
CA PRO A 130 5.01 1.14 -1.58
C PRO A 130 6.26 0.67 -2.32
N ALA A 131 7.21 1.58 -2.48
CA ALA A 131 8.49 1.30 -3.13
C ALA A 131 9.21 0.06 -2.56
N GLY A 132 9.13 -0.17 -1.24
CA GLY A 132 9.73 -1.33 -0.58
C GLY A 132 9.22 -2.68 -1.10
N TYR A 133 7.95 -2.78 -1.48
CA TYR A 133 7.38 -4.00 -2.07
C TYR A 133 7.96 -4.28 -3.47
N TRP A 134 8.11 -3.26 -4.28
CA TRP A 134 8.78 -3.37 -5.58
C TRP A 134 10.27 -3.65 -5.44
N LEU A 135 10.93 -3.07 -4.43
CA LEU A 135 12.34 -3.35 -4.12
C LEU A 135 12.53 -4.79 -3.63
N SER A 136 11.52 -5.42 -3.02
CA SER A 136 11.62 -6.81 -2.57
C SER A 136 11.86 -7.80 -3.72
N LEU A 137 11.42 -7.46 -4.93
CA LEU A 137 11.64 -8.26 -6.13
C LEU A 137 13.09 -8.27 -6.61
N ILE A 138 13.96 -7.38 -6.11
CA ILE A 138 15.36 -7.35 -6.55
C ILE A 138 16.11 -8.60 -6.05
N GLU A 139 16.64 -9.38 -6.96
CA GLU A 139 17.44 -10.57 -6.67
C GLU A 139 18.89 -10.17 -6.50
N VAL A 140 19.44 -10.43 -5.32
CA VAL A 140 20.86 -10.18 -5.04
C VAL A 140 21.68 -11.43 -5.31
N PRO A 141 22.99 -11.30 -5.66
CA PRO A 141 23.86 -12.46 -5.85
C PRO A 141 23.83 -13.39 -4.65
N GLY A 142 23.90 -14.70 -4.90
CA GLY A 142 23.91 -15.74 -3.86
C GLY A 142 25.12 -15.64 -2.94
N ARG A 143 25.02 -16.19 -1.73
CA ARG A 143 26.13 -16.19 -0.75
C ARG A 143 27.37 -16.87 -1.25
N ASP A 144 27.21 -17.91 -2.07
CA ASP A 144 28.23 -18.70 -2.71
C ASP A 144 29.05 -17.93 -3.76
N GLN A 145 28.56 -16.78 -4.20
CA GLN A 145 29.27 -15.92 -5.14
C GLN A 145 30.25 -14.94 -4.46
N PHE A 146 30.32 -14.96 -3.14
CA PHE A 146 31.22 -14.11 -2.36
C PHE A 146 32.35 -14.92 -1.72
N PRO A 147 33.56 -14.31 -1.58
CA PRO A 147 33.95 -12.98 -2.03
C PRO A 147 33.92 -12.82 -3.54
N GLY A 148 33.76 -11.58 -4.02
CA GLY A 148 33.79 -11.28 -5.44
C GLY A 148 35.13 -11.67 -6.09
N THR A 149 35.09 -12.06 -7.37
CA THR A 149 36.28 -12.50 -8.12
C THR A 149 36.67 -11.51 -9.23
N GLY A 150 36.02 -10.34 -9.27
CA GLY A 150 36.37 -9.27 -10.19
C GLY A 150 35.73 -9.35 -11.58
N PRO A 151 36.06 -8.42 -12.46
CA PRO A 151 35.43 -8.28 -13.77
C PRO A 151 35.69 -9.49 -14.72
N ASN A 152 36.77 -10.18 -14.57
CA ASN A 152 37.10 -11.39 -15.37
C ASN A 152 36.56 -12.68 -14.73
N GLY A 153 35.97 -12.61 -13.55
CA GLY A 153 35.28 -13.67 -12.83
C GLY A 153 33.75 -13.48 -12.83
N ASN A 154 33.16 -13.47 -11.63
CA ASN A 154 31.71 -13.33 -11.46
C ASN A 154 31.18 -11.88 -11.59
N GLY A 155 32.04 -10.91 -11.87
CA GLY A 155 31.66 -9.50 -12.04
C GLY A 155 31.50 -8.73 -10.75
N ILE A 156 31.48 -9.40 -9.59
CA ILE A 156 31.42 -8.78 -8.26
C ILE A 156 32.82 -8.29 -7.89
N SER A 157 32.91 -7.09 -7.33
CA SER A 157 34.18 -6.53 -6.87
C SER A 157 34.82 -7.42 -5.82
N PRO A 158 36.17 -7.66 -5.87
CA PRO A 158 36.89 -8.38 -4.81
C PRO A 158 36.74 -7.73 -3.42
N ASN A 159 36.41 -6.43 -3.36
CA ASN A 159 36.18 -5.72 -2.11
C ASN A 159 34.79 -6.04 -1.50
N MET A 160 33.91 -6.73 -2.24
CA MET A 160 32.65 -7.27 -1.73
C MET A 160 32.91 -8.67 -1.15
N GLU A 161 33.20 -8.72 0.14
CA GLU A 161 33.58 -9.93 0.85
C GLU A 161 32.42 -10.88 1.11
N ASN A 162 31.21 -10.34 1.21
CA ASN A 162 30.02 -11.11 1.56
C ASN A 162 28.72 -10.46 1.06
N GLN A 163 27.66 -11.28 0.98
CA GLN A 163 26.34 -10.84 0.55
C GLN A 163 25.75 -9.71 1.41
N ALA A 164 26.07 -9.69 2.72
CA ALA A 164 25.55 -8.67 3.62
C ALA A 164 26.05 -7.25 3.26
N GLN A 165 27.28 -7.12 2.78
CA GLN A 165 27.80 -5.84 2.25
C GLN A 165 27.03 -5.41 1.00
N TRP A 166 26.74 -6.36 0.10
CA TRP A 166 25.95 -6.09 -1.11
C TRP A 166 24.54 -5.60 -0.75
N ILE A 167 23.83 -6.36 0.10
CA ILE A 167 22.48 -6.02 0.56
C ILE A 167 22.47 -4.64 1.23
N ARG A 168 23.43 -4.36 2.08
CA ARG A 168 23.56 -3.05 2.77
C ARG A 168 23.70 -1.92 1.76
N THR A 169 24.49 -2.12 0.70
CA THR A 169 24.66 -1.11 -0.34
C THR A 169 23.36 -0.86 -1.13
N VAL A 170 22.62 -1.91 -1.47
CA VAL A 170 21.40 -1.81 -2.29
C VAL A 170 20.18 -1.43 -1.46
N LYS A 171 19.96 -2.09 -0.30
CA LYS A 171 18.68 -2.09 0.42
C LYS A 171 18.69 -1.28 1.73
N SER A 172 19.83 -0.88 2.27
CA SER A 172 19.87 -0.29 3.61
C SER A 172 20.68 1.00 3.76
N GLY A 173 21.45 1.42 2.80
CA GLY A 173 22.33 2.57 3.01
C GLY A 173 22.80 3.28 1.74
N GLY A 174 23.36 2.57 0.78
CA GLY A 174 23.92 3.18 -0.42
C GLY A 174 22.86 3.79 -1.34
N CYS A 175 22.18 2.97 -2.10
CA CYS A 175 21.18 3.43 -3.08
C CYS A 175 19.95 4.06 -2.40
N THR A 176 19.47 3.45 -1.31
CA THR A 176 18.29 3.92 -0.59
C THR A 176 18.52 5.18 0.25
N ALA A 177 19.78 5.58 0.48
CA ALA A 177 20.08 6.84 1.17
C ALA A 177 19.60 8.08 0.38
N CYS A 178 19.55 8.00 -0.94
CA CYS A 178 19.16 9.12 -1.81
C CYS A 178 17.84 8.87 -2.55
N HIS A 179 17.43 7.61 -2.69
CA HIS A 179 16.26 7.22 -3.47
C HIS A 179 15.30 6.37 -2.66
N SER A 180 14.01 6.60 -2.84
CA SER A 180 12.98 5.61 -2.54
C SER A 180 13.03 4.51 -3.63
N LEU A 181 14.07 3.67 -3.57
CA LEU A 181 14.34 2.65 -4.58
C LEU A 181 13.17 1.66 -4.62
N GLY A 182 12.63 1.44 -5.83
CA GLY A 182 11.40 0.67 -6.06
C GLY A 182 10.17 1.51 -6.41
N ASN A 183 10.22 2.84 -6.22
CA ASN A 183 9.17 3.69 -6.79
C ASN A 183 9.22 3.66 -8.33
N LYS A 184 8.13 4.07 -8.99
CA LYS A 184 8.02 4.03 -10.46
C LYS A 184 9.19 4.68 -11.16
N ALA A 185 9.60 5.87 -10.68
CA ALA A 185 10.73 6.60 -11.25
C ALA A 185 12.08 5.88 -11.09
N THR A 186 12.22 4.93 -10.20
CA THR A 186 13.48 4.18 -9.98
C THR A 186 13.46 2.75 -10.53
N ARG A 187 12.31 2.10 -10.66
CA ARG A 187 12.21 0.73 -11.18
C ARG A 187 12.01 0.64 -12.70
N GLU A 188 11.56 1.73 -13.34
CA GLU A 188 11.33 1.78 -14.77
C GLU A 188 12.42 2.65 -15.43
N VAL A 189 12.85 2.29 -16.63
CA VAL A 189 13.75 3.13 -17.43
C VAL A 189 12.92 4.17 -18.15
N PRO A 190 13.13 5.50 -17.90
CA PRO A 190 12.36 6.53 -18.57
C PRO A 190 12.63 6.55 -20.08
N ALA A 191 11.58 6.62 -20.90
CA ALA A 191 11.68 6.73 -22.35
C ALA A 191 12.55 7.94 -22.83
N ALA A 192 12.61 9.00 -22.03
CA ALA A 192 13.44 10.16 -22.30
C ALA A 192 14.97 9.86 -22.31
N LEU A 193 15.40 8.72 -21.78
CA LEU A 193 16.80 8.30 -21.86
C LEU A 193 17.18 7.72 -23.23
N GLY A 194 16.22 7.41 -24.08
CA GLY A 194 16.40 6.83 -25.41
C GLY A 194 16.08 5.34 -25.46
N GLU A 195 16.39 4.74 -26.62
CA GLU A 195 16.27 3.30 -26.85
C GLU A 195 17.61 2.62 -26.64
N PHE A 196 17.61 1.37 -26.18
CA PHE A 196 18.82 0.63 -25.84
C PHE A 196 18.74 -0.82 -26.33
N ASP A 197 19.86 -1.36 -26.73
CA ASP A 197 19.98 -2.76 -27.18
C ASP A 197 19.72 -3.79 -26.07
N SER A 198 19.85 -3.37 -24.82
CA SER A 198 19.59 -4.22 -23.64
C SER A 198 19.23 -3.40 -22.41
N MET A 199 18.56 -4.03 -21.44
CA MET A 199 18.26 -3.41 -20.15
C MET A 199 19.54 -3.08 -19.35
N VAL A 200 20.62 -3.85 -19.52
CA VAL A 200 21.93 -3.54 -18.95
C VAL A 200 22.47 -2.21 -19.49
N ALA A 201 22.40 -1.99 -20.80
CA ALA A 201 22.82 -0.73 -21.42
C ALA A 201 21.95 0.45 -20.96
N ALA A 202 20.63 0.22 -20.84
CA ALA A 202 19.70 1.21 -20.32
C ALA A 202 20.04 1.64 -18.89
N TRP A 203 20.30 0.67 -18.01
CA TRP A 203 20.72 0.94 -16.63
C TRP A 203 22.09 1.62 -16.55
N ASP A 204 23.04 1.21 -17.38
CA ASP A 204 24.36 1.85 -17.43
C ASP A 204 24.24 3.33 -17.82
N ARG A 205 23.44 3.65 -18.83
CA ARG A 205 23.15 5.04 -19.20
C ARG A 205 22.42 5.79 -18.10
N ARG A 206 21.45 5.16 -17.44
CA ARG A 206 20.64 5.78 -16.41
C ARG A 206 21.45 6.24 -15.21
N ILE A 207 22.32 5.38 -14.67
CA ILE A 207 23.14 5.71 -13.49
C ILE A 207 24.15 6.82 -13.75
N GLN A 208 24.46 7.10 -15.01
CA GLN A 208 25.35 8.19 -15.41
C GLN A 208 24.60 9.53 -15.57
N SER A 209 23.27 9.51 -15.51
CA SER A 209 22.45 10.71 -15.73
C SER A 209 22.12 11.43 -14.42
N GLY A 210 21.86 12.74 -14.53
CA GLY A 210 21.50 13.59 -13.42
C GLY A 210 22.68 14.06 -12.56
N GLN A 211 22.39 14.88 -11.57
CA GLN A 211 23.41 15.52 -10.72
C GLN A 211 24.22 14.51 -9.90
N ALA A 212 23.65 13.39 -9.53
CA ALA A 212 24.30 12.34 -8.74
C ALA A 212 24.91 11.21 -9.60
N GLY A 213 24.99 11.36 -10.93
CA GLY A 213 25.49 10.35 -11.85
C GLY A 213 26.88 9.82 -11.48
N GLY A 214 27.80 10.72 -11.11
CA GLY A 214 29.13 10.32 -10.66
C GLY A 214 29.10 9.48 -9.38
N SER A 215 28.26 9.82 -8.39
CA SER A 215 28.12 9.07 -7.13
C SER A 215 27.49 7.71 -7.38
N MET A 216 26.48 7.61 -8.24
CA MET A 216 25.85 6.34 -8.60
C MET A 216 26.84 5.43 -9.34
N SER A 217 27.55 5.97 -10.33
CA SER A 217 28.56 5.23 -11.11
C SER A 217 29.65 4.67 -10.19
N ASN A 218 30.22 5.50 -9.31
CA ASN A 218 31.20 5.07 -8.31
C ASN A 218 30.65 4.00 -7.35
N GLY A 219 29.37 4.07 -7.02
CA GLY A 219 28.67 3.08 -6.19
C GLY A 219 28.67 1.71 -6.87
N LEU A 220 28.29 1.66 -8.15
CA LEU A 220 28.29 0.42 -8.91
C LEU A 220 29.70 -0.13 -9.15
N ASP A 221 30.68 0.75 -9.41
CA ASP A 221 32.06 0.33 -9.58
C ASP A 221 32.62 -0.34 -8.32
N ARG A 222 32.30 0.17 -7.14
CA ARG A 222 32.66 -0.44 -5.85
C ARG A 222 32.01 -1.81 -5.63
N MET A 223 30.80 -2.03 -6.13
CA MET A 223 30.10 -3.31 -6.06
C MET A 223 30.65 -4.33 -7.10
N GLY A 224 31.16 -3.84 -8.19
CA GLY A 224 31.44 -4.58 -9.43
C GLY A 224 30.36 -4.24 -10.45
N ARG A 225 30.68 -3.28 -11.34
CA ARG A 225 29.73 -2.65 -12.26
C ARG A 225 28.89 -3.65 -13.04
N ARG A 226 29.54 -4.70 -13.60
CA ARG A 226 28.83 -5.71 -14.39
C ARG A 226 27.75 -6.42 -13.59
N ALA A 227 28.09 -7.02 -12.46
CA ALA A 227 27.13 -7.75 -11.63
C ALA A 227 26.02 -6.83 -11.08
N ALA A 228 26.34 -5.58 -10.73
CA ALA A 228 25.36 -4.63 -10.24
C ALA A 228 24.39 -4.21 -11.35
N LEU A 229 24.86 -3.96 -12.56
CA LEU A 229 23.99 -3.64 -13.71
C LEU A 229 23.12 -4.81 -14.12
N GLU A 230 23.66 -6.04 -14.13
CA GLU A 230 22.90 -7.28 -14.40
C GLU A 230 21.77 -7.48 -13.37
N MET A 231 22.04 -7.22 -12.09
CA MET A 231 21.01 -7.28 -11.04
C MET A 231 19.87 -6.27 -11.28
N PHE A 232 20.18 -5.00 -11.55
CA PHE A 232 19.16 -4.00 -11.81
C PHE A 232 18.41 -4.26 -13.12
N ALA A 233 19.11 -4.69 -14.17
CA ALA A 233 18.50 -5.05 -15.45
C ALA A 233 17.53 -6.20 -15.28
N GLY A 234 17.95 -7.30 -14.66
CA GLY A 234 17.08 -8.45 -14.39
C GLY A 234 15.84 -8.10 -13.55
N TRP A 235 15.99 -7.19 -12.59
CA TRP A 235 14.86 -6.67 -11.81
C TRP A 235 13.83 -5.95 -12.70
N THR A 236 14.29 -5.01 -13.53
CA THR A 236 13.41 -4.26 -14.44
C THR A 236 12.79 -5.17 -15.50
N ASP A 237 13.57 -6.10 -16.09
CA ASP A 237 13.08 -7.05 -17.10
C ASP A 237 11.95 -7.92 -16.55
N ARG A 238 12.05 -8.42 -15.32
CA ARG A 238 10.99 -9.21 -14.68
C ARG A 238 9.73 -8.39 -14.42
N ILE A 239 9.87 -7.15 -13.97
CA ILE A 239 8.74 -6.23 -13.79
C ILE A 239 8.05 -5.95 -15.15
N VAL A 240 8.82 -5.70 -16.21
CA VAL A 240 8.29 -5.51 -17.57
C VAL A 240 7.60 -6.77 -18.09
N ALA A 241 8.10 -7.95 -17.70
CA ALA A 241 7.47 -9.25 -18.00
C ALA A 241 6.21 -9.54 -17.17
N GLY A 242 5.81 -8.63 -16.26
CA GLY A 242 4.57 -8.74 -15.48
C GLY A 242 4.76 -9.32 -14.08
N GLU A 243 5.98 -9.44 -13.56
CA GLU A 243 6.18 -9.85 -12.17
C GLU A 243 5.72 -8.74 -11.22
N LEU A 244 4.89 -9.12 -10.25
CA LEU A 244 4.30 -8.23 -9.27
C LEU A 244 4.78 -8.58 -7.85
N PRO A 245 4.96 -7.57 -6.98
CA PRO A 245 5.23 -7.83 -5.58
C PRO A 245 3.99 -8.39 -4.87
N GLU A 246 4.22 -9.02 -3.72
CA GLU A 246 3.15 -9.42 -2.81
C GLU A 246 2.29 -8.20 -2.43
N ALA A 247 0.98 -8.43 -2.31
CA ALA A 247 0.04 -7.37 -1.94
C ALA A 247 0.27 -6.93 -0.49
N PRO A 248 0.46 -5.61 -0.23
CA PRO A 248 0.55 -5.11 1.13
C PRO A 248 -0.75 -5.38 1.91
N PRO A 249 -0.68 -5.72 3.20
CA PRO A 249 -1.86 -5.71 4.04
C PRO A 249 -2.40 -4.28 4.17
N ARG A 250 -3.73 -4.14 4.25
CA ARG A 250 -4.33 -2.86 4.61
C ARG A 250 -4.08 -2.55 6.08
N PRO A 251 -3.90 -1.28 6.45
CA PRO A 251 -3.92 -0.83 7.84
C PRO A 251 -5.19 -1.30 8.57
N LYS A 252 -5.09 -1.54 9.86
CA LYS A 252 -6.21 -1.96 10.73
C LYS A 252 -6.17 -1.19 12.02
N GLY A 253 -7.37 -0.90 12.57
CA GLY A 253 -7.52 -0.17 13.80
C GLY A 253 -7.33 1.35 13.62
N ILE A 254 -7.11 2.02 14.74
CA ILE A 254 -6.84 3.47 14.77
C ILE A 254 -5.32 3.62 14.71
N GLU A 255 -4.80 4.16 13.62
CA GLU A 255 -3.40 4.56 13.46
C GLU A 255 -3.27 6.09 13.51
#